data_bb5c4cbfdc13f91ccef3df1cc05e1f52
#
_entry.id   bb5c4cbfdc13f91ccef3df1cc05e1f52
#
_cell.length_a   1.000
_cell.length_b   1.000
_cell.length_c   1.000
_cell.angle_alpha   90.00
_cell.angle_beta   90.00
_cell.angle_gamma   90.00
#
_symmetry.space_group_name_H-M   'P 1'
#
loop_
_entity.id
_entity.type
_entity.pdbx_description
1 polymer ?
#
loop_
_entity_poly.entity_id
_entity_poly.type
_entity_poly.pdbx_seq_one_letter_code
_entity_poly.pdbx_strand_id
1 'polypeptide(L)'
;SGLCCMANVTKDINMRFKDVRQGLSHQTVNCFYQDEFGFLWIGTQDGLNRFDGRKFEVFKPDNANPYSININNIRQVCGNKAGLLFIRSLQSVTLYDMRLNRFRVLREGEVAGICYAHDALWIATGKEIYRYRNLDQAPELFFSFPSDEEDVLMNSLMVRQNQTVVVGTSSKGVYCIDQSAHITRRMDVGAVNSITEDRNGSIWIATRNRGLIRLDEDGKFTHFKHNKVAENTINHNNVRHVTQANDSLLYIGTYAGLQTLNLFTGEFTDYEYDLNVEAADIRSIISMHYDASGTLWLGTFYQGIQYYNVANDAFHFYRSSTAVGGHLNSYIISSIAEDRSGRIWFASEGSGLNYYDKHTKRFFPLKKVYSQELSFKIVKSLYYEREPDYLWVASLYQGINRINLSTGHIESIPENIYTPEG
;
A
#
# COMPACT_ATOMS: atom_id res chain seq x y z
N SER A 1 -29.24 7.65 27.55
CA SER A 1 -28.44 8.02 26.40
C SER A 1 -27.08 7.33 26.53
N GLY A 2 -26.99 6.10 25.99
CA GLY A 2 -25.71 5.39 25.90
C GLY A 2 -24.95 5.93 24.70
N LEU A 3 -23.88 6.68 24.95
CA LEU A 3 -22.80 6.84 23.96
C LEU A 3 -22.19 5.44 23.79
N CYS A 4 -22.50 4.79 22.68
CA CYS A 4 -21.73 3.64 22.22
C CYS A 4 -20.37 4.19 21.80
N CYS A 5 -19.35 4.07 22.66
CA CYS A 5 -17.96 4.32 22.28
C CYS A 5 -17.61 3.30 21.19
N MET A 6 -17.45 3.76 19.97
CA MET A 6 -16.99 2.90 18.88
C MET A 6 -15.46 2.89 18.88
N ALA A 7 -14.87 1.78 19.30
CA ALA A 7 -13.44 1.53 19.15
C ALA A 7 -13.06 1.58 17.67
N ASN A 8 -11.80 1.89 17.39
CA ASN A 8 -11.26 1.70 16.04
C ASN A 8 -11.44 0.23 15.64
N VAL A 9 -12.02 0.02 14.48
CA VAL A 9 -12.11 -1.32 13.90
C VAL A 9 -10.72 -1.69 13.39
N THR A 10 -10.24 -2.87 13.78
CA THR A 10 -8.97 -3.40 13.30
C THR A 10 -9.24 -4.41 12.20
N LYS A 11 -8.52 -4.28 11.08
CA LYS A 11 -8.61 -5.20 9.95
C LYS A 11 -7.24 -5.76 9.60
N ASP A 12 -7.14 -7.09 9.57
CA ASP A 12 -5.97 -7.77 9.02
C ASP A 12 -5.93 -7.63 7.50
N ILE A 13 -4.78 -7.29 6.95
CA ILE A 13 -4.56 -7.21 5.51
C ILE A 13 -3.40 -8.08 5.07
N ASN A 14 -3.56 -8.71 3.91
CA ASN A 14 -2.51 -9.51 3.32
C ASN A 14 -1.60 -8.64 2.44
N MET A 15 -0.63 -7.98 3.08
CA MET A 15 0.36 -7.15 2.39
C MET A 15 1.36 -8.00 1.62
N ARG A 16 1.68 -7.58 0.41
CA ARG A 16 2.76 -8.12 -0.41
C ARG A 16 3.93 -7.14 -0.44
N PHE A 17 5.12 -7.65 -0.70
CA PHE A 17 6.37 -6.88 -0.60
C PHE A 17 7.17 -6.95 -1.90
N LYS A 18 7.83 -5.84 -2.22
CA LYS A 18 8.89 -5.76 -3.23
C LYS A 18 10.06 -4.95 -2.66
N ASP A 19 11.25 -5.50 -2.78
CA ASP A 19 12.46 -4.89 -2.24
C ASP A 19 13.62 -4.95 -3.25
N VAL A 20 14.81 -4.56 -2.81
CA VAL A 20 16.02 -4.55 -3.65
C VAL A 20 16.39 -5.93 -4.18
N ARG A 21 16.05 -7.02 -3.47
CA ARG A 21 16.28 -8.39 -3.95
C ARG A 21 15.41 -8.76 -5.14
N GLN A 22 14.35 -8.01 -5.36
CA GLN A 22 13.44 -8.17 -6.49
C GLN A 22 13.66 -7.11 -7.58
N GLY A 23 14.74 -6.32 -7.49
CA GLY A 23 15.16 -5.37 -8.50
C GLY A 23 14.83 -3.89 -8.21
N LEU A 24 14.24 -3.57 -7.07
CA LEU A 24 14.07 -2.18 -6.63
C LEU A 24 15.43 -1.57 -6.30
N SER A 25 15.70 -0.33 -6.71
CA SER A 25 17.01 0.32 -6.57
C SER A 25 17.43 0.64 -5.15
N HIS A 26 16.47 0.90 -4.25
CA HIS A 26 16.70 1.21 -2.83
C HIS A 26 15.47 0.93 -1.97
N GLN A 27 15.68 0.61 -0.68
CA GLN A 27 14.59 0.28 0.26
C GLN A 27 13.77 1.49 0.72
N THR A 28 14.31 2.72 0.65
CA THR A 28 13.57 3.94 0.98
C THR A 28 12.85 4.46 -0.24
N VAL A 29 11.51 4.42 -0.21
CA VAL A 29 10.64 4.81 -1.32
C VAL A 29 9.96 6.14 -1.02
N ASN A 30 10.40 7.19 -1.71
CA ASN A 30 9.97 8.57 -1.44
C ASN A 30 8.68 8.96 -2.14
N CYS A 31 8.41 8.44 -3.34
CA CYS A 31 7.23 8.82 -4.11
C CYS A 31 6.83 7.76 -5.15
N PHE A 32 5.59 7.87 -5.60
CA PHE A 32 5.01 7.10 -6.68
C PHE A 32 4.33 8.04 -7.68
N TYR A 33 4.32 7.64 -8.95
CA TYR A 33 3.53 8.24 -10.00
C TYR A 33 3.14 7.16 -11.02
N GLN A 34 1.87 7.07 -11.40
CA GLN A 34 1.43 6.18 -12.49
C GLN A 34 1.24 6.99 -13.76
N ASP A 35 1.90 6.57 -14.84
CA ASP A 35 1.77 7.23 -16.16
C ASP A 35 0.51 6.80 -16.91
N GLU A 36 0.30 7.35 -18.10
CA GLU A 36 -0.83 7.07 -18.98
C GLU A 36 -0.81 5.66 -19.57
N PHE A 37 0.33 4.99 -19.57
CA PHE A 37 0.49 3.61 -20.04
C PHE A 37 0.28 2.59 -18.93
N GLY A 38 0.10 3.07 -17.68
CA GLY A 38 -0.08 2.23 -16.50
C GLY A 38 1.20 1.80 -15.81
N PHE A 39 2.40 2.21 -16.28
CA PHE A 39 3.64 1.96 -15.58
C PHE A 39 3.69 2.74 -14.27
N LEU A 40 4.15 2.09 -13.21
CA LEU A 40 4.36 2.74 -11.94
C LEU A 40 5.81 3.23 -11.83
N TRP A 41 5.97 4.54 -11.72
CA TRP A 41 7.24 5.21 -11.48
C TRP A 41 7.46 5.39 -10.00
N ILE A 42 8.64 5.01 -9.53
CA ILE A 42 8.97 4.92 -8.11
C ILE A 42 10.28 5.65 -7.86
N GLY A 43 10.19 6.73 -7.14
CA GLY A 43 11.36 7.50 -6.71
C GLY A 43 11.90 6.95 -5.39
N THR A 44 13.19 6.64 -5.37
CA THR A 44 13.88 6.14 -4.18
C THR A 44 15.03 7.06 -3.77
N GLN A 45 15.73 6.73 -2.67
CA GLN A 45 16.96 7.43 -2.30
C GLN A 45 18.12 7.17 -3.26
N ASP A 46 18.06 6.11 -4.08
CA ASP A 46 19.15 5.75 -4.98
C ASP A 46 18.64 5.27 -6.34
N GLY A 47 17.93 6.13 -7.04
CA GLY A 47 17.46 5.93 -8.40
C GLY A 47 15.97 6.10 -8.59
N LEU A 48 15.60 6.24 -9.87
CA LEU A 48 14.24 6.18 -10.38
C LEU A 48 13.98 4.76 -10.90
N ASN A 49 12.82 4.21 -10.58
CA ASN A 49 12.42 2.89 -11.03
C ASN A 49 11.14 2.98 -11.84
N ARG A 50 11.05 2.23 -12.93
CA ARG A 50 9.80 1.96 -13.66
C ARG A 50 9.39 0.51 -13.45
N PHE A 51 8.18 0.29 -12.95
CA PHE A 51 7.64 -1.03 -12.70
C PHE A 51 6.51 -1.34 -13.69
N ASP A 52 6.62 -2.47 -14.39
CA ASP A 52 5.66 -2.93 -15.42
C ASP A 52 4.63 -3.96 -14.91
N GLY A 53 4.58 -4.16 -13.58
CA GLY A 53 3.77 -5.20 -12.94
C GLY A 53 4.56 -6.47 -12.62
N ARG A 54 5.72 -6.68 -13.24
CA ARG A 54 6.58 -7.88 -13.06
C ARG A 54 8.00 -7.54 -12.64
N LYS A 55 8.66 -6.62 -13.36
CA LYS A 55 10.07 -6.26 -13.16
C LYS A 55 10.25 -4.77 -13.02
N PHE A 56 11.36 -4.41 -12.40
CA PHE A 56 11.85 -3.03 -12.33
C PHE A 56 12.85 -2.76 -13.42
N GLU A 57 12.71 -1.61 -14.06
CA GLU A 57 13.77 -0.97 -14.82
C GLU A 57 14.30 0.19 -13.99
N VAL A 58 15.61 0.23 -13.79
CA VAL A 58 16.27 1.19 -12.90
C VAL A 58 17.02 2.22 -13.70
N PHE A 59 16.77 3.50 -13.41
CA PHE A 59 17.46 4.64 -13.99
C PHE A 59 18.36 5.29 -12.93
N LYS A 60 19.66 5.32 -13.23
CA LYS A 60 20.70 5.96 -12.41
C LYS A 60 21.61 6.82 -13.27
N PRO A 61 22.38 7.76 -12.69
CA PRO A 61 23.39 8.49 -13.41
C PRO A 61 24.39 7.56 -14.09
N ASP A 62 24.68 7.84 -15.35
CA ASP A 62 25.69 7.14 -16.14
C ASP A 62 26.55 8.18 -16.87
N ASN A 63 27.80 8.31 -16.46
CA ASN A 63 28.75 9.26 -17.06
C ASN A 63 29.06 8.98 -18.52
N ALA A 64 28.82 7.74 -18.98
CA ALA A 64 29.01 7.38 -20.39
C ALA A 64 27.82 7.76 -21.28
N ASN A 65 26.66 8.04 -20.66
CA ASN A 65 25.41 8.40 -21.34
C ASN A 65 24.97 9.82 -20.99
N PRO A 66 25.18 10.83 -21.87
CA PRO A 66 24.79 12.21 -21.58
C PRO A 66 23.27 12.42 -21.46
N TYR A 67 22.46 11.42 -21.83
CA TYR A 67 21.01 11.43 -21.72
C TYR A 67 20.50 10.64 -20.53
N SER A 68 21.38 10.16 -19.65
CA SER A 68 20.99 9.51 -18.40
C SER A 68 20.44 10.53 -17.40
N ILE A 69 19.72 10.02 -16.40
CA ILE A 69 19.30 10.86 -15.27
C ILE A 69 20.55 11.38 -14.52
N ASN A 70 20.51 12.63 -14.08
CA ASN A 70 21.66 13.26 -13.40
C ASN A 70 21.60 13.19 -11.87
N ILE A 71 20.57 12.52 -11.31
CA ILE A 71 20.28 12.51 -9.88
C ILE A 71 19.95 11.10 -9.38
N ASN A 72 20.37 10.75 -8.17
CA ASN A 72 20.04 9.49 -7.52
C ASN A 72 18.86 9.62 -6.54
N ASN A 73 18.85 10.67 -5.70
CA ASN A 73 17.87 10.82 -4.67
C ASN A 73 16.61 11.49 -5.21
N ILE A 74 15.64 10.66 -5.59
CA ILE A 74 14.38 11.13 -6.17
C ILE A 74 13.40 11.42 -5.03
N ARG A 75 12.89 12.63 -4.99
CA ARG A 75 11.94 13.09 -3.96
C ARG A 75 10.50 13.14 -4.41
N GLN A 76 10.27 13.43 -5.69
CA GLN A 76 8.94 13.54 -6.27
C GLN A 76 8.99 13.28 -7.77
N VAL A 77 7.93 12.69 -8.29
CA VAL A 77 7.69 12.50 -9.72
C VAL A 77 6.27 12.95 -10.03
N CYS A 78 6.10 13.71 -11.09
CA CYS A 78 4.81 13.98 -11.71
C CYS A 78 4.95 13.97 -13.24
N GLY A 79 3.85 13.97 -13.98
CA GLY A 79 3.89 13.93 -15.44
C GLY A 79 2.71 14.64 -16.07
N ASN A 80 2.83 14.89 -17.38
CA ASN A 80 1.80 15.60 -18.15
C ASN A 80 0.75 14.66 -18.78
N LYS A 81 0.82 13.35 -18.48
CA LYS A 81 -0.05 12.33 -19.10
C LYS A 81 0.05 12.29 -20.65
N ALA A 82 1.17 12.77 -21.20
CA ALA A 82 1.43 12.82 -22.63
C ALA A 82 2.91 12.48 -22.96
N GLY A 83 3.55 11.66 -22.13
CA GLY A 83 4.91 11.13 -22.36
C GLY A 83 6.04 11.94 -21.73
N LEU A 84 5.75 12.95 -20.92
CA LEU A 84 6.77 13.70 -20.18
C LEU A 84 6.66 13.48 -18.68
N LEU A 85 7.78 13.18 -18.03
CA LEU A 85 7.89 13.11 -16.57
C LEU A 85 8.81 14.21 -16.06
N PHE A 86 8.43 14.77 -14.92
CA PHE A 86 9.21 15.74 -14.16
C PHE A 86 9.66 15.11 -12.87
N ILE A 87 10.96 15.05 -12.66
CA ILE A 87 11.60 14.32 -11.57
C ILE A 87 12.33 15.32 -10.70
N ARG A 88 11.94 15.37 -9.43
CA ARG A 88 12.49 16.30 -8.45
C ARG A 88 13.51 15.62 -7.56
N SER A 89 14.67 16.26 -7.39
CA SER A 89 15.58 16.09 -6.26
C SER A 89 15.45 17.30 -5.30
N LEU A 90 16.35 17.42 -4.33
CA LEU A 90 16.43 18.65 -3.51
C LEU A 90 17.07 19.82 -4.27
N GLN A 91 17.87 19.54 -5.30
CA GLN A 91 18.73 20.49 -5.99
C GLN A 91 18.44 20.64 -7.49
N SER A 92 17.46 19.94 -8.01
CA SER A 92 17.12 20.04 -9.43
C SER A 92 15.74 19.49 -9.77
N VAL A 93 15.24 19.92 -10.93
CA VAL A 93 14.16 19.24 -11.67
C VAL A 93 14.71 18.73 -12.98
N THR A 94 14.54 17.45 -13.21
CA THR A 94 14.94 16.75 -14.44
C THR A 94 13.69 16.36 -15.22
N LEU A 95 13.68 16.67 -16.50
CA LEU A 95 12.66 16.22 -17.45
C LEU A 95 13.10 14.88 -18.06
N TYR A 96 12.20 13.93 -18.11
CA TYR A 96 12.34 12.71 -18.91
C TYR A 96 11.30 12.69 -20.02
N ASP A 97 11.80 12.61 -21.26
CA ASP A 97 10.98 12.39 -22.45
C ASP A 97 10.93 10.88 -22.74
N MET A 98 9.77 10.26 -22.50
CA MET A 98 9.59 8.82 -22.67
C MET A 98 9.67 8.38 -24.14
N ARG A 99 9.34 9.25 -25.09
CA ARG A 99 9.40 8.94 -26.55
C ARG A 99 10.84 8.89 -27.03
N LEU A 100 11.66 9.83 -26.55
CA LEU A 100 13.06 9.92 -26.92
C LEU A 100 13.97 9.05 -26.03
N ASN A 101 13.43 8.57 -24.90
CA ASN A 101 14.18 7.89 -23.83
C ASN A 101 15.39 8.73 -23.37
N ARG A 102 15.15 10.02 -23.07
CA ARG A 102 16.21 10.98 -22.73
C ARG A 102 15.84 11.81 -21.52
N PHE A 103 16.83 12.00 -20.65
CA PHE A 103 16.75 12.92 -19.54
C PHE A 103 17.45 14.23 -19.90
N ARG A 104 16.91 15.35 -19.42
CA ARG A 104 17.58 16.66 -19.44
C ARG A 104 17.28 17.43 -18.17
N VAL A 105 18.23 18.16 -17.64
CA VAL A 105 18.01 19.08 -16.53
C VAL A 105 17.15 20.24 -17.02
N LEU A 106 16.03 20.47 -16.34
CA LEU A 106 15.14 21.58 -16.62
C LEU A 106 15.46 22.80 -15.73
N ARG A 107 15.80 22.54 -14.48
CA ARG A 107 16.17 23.56 -13.50
C ARG A 107 17.19 23.02 -12.51
N GLU A 108 18.17 23.84 -12.19
CA GLU A 108 19.10 23.64 -11.08
C GLU A 108 18.79 24.57 -9.92
N GLY A 109 19.22 24.22 -8.70
CA GLY A 109 18.99 24.93 -7.47
C GLY A 109 17.92 24.28 -6.60
N GLU A 110 17.70 24.84 -5.43
CA GLU A 110 16.76 24.32 -4.44
C GLU A 110 15.34 24.18 -5.01
N VAL A 111 14.73 23.01 -4.78
CA VAL A 111 13.36 22.69 -5.20
C VAL A 111 12.59 22.09 -4.00
N ALA A 112 11.54 22.79 -3.60
CA ALA A 112 10.67 22.41 -2.49
C ALA A 112 9.52 21.47 -2.92
N GLY A 113 8.99 21.67 -4.13
CA GLY A 113 7.89 20.86 -4.66
C GLY A 113 7.68 21.08 -6.15
N ILE A 114 7.07 20.09 -6.82
CA ILE A 114 6.65 20.16 -8.21
C ILE A 114 5.20 19.70 -8.35
N CYS A 115 4.48 20.24 -9.34
CA CYS A 115 3.15 19.81 -9.70
C CYS A 115 2.91 20.10 -11.19
N TYR A 116 2.34 19.17 -11.93
CA TYR A 116 1.84 19.43 -13.28
C TYR A 116 0.32 19.56 -13.24
N ALA A 117 -0.17 20.73 -13.60
CA ALA A 117 -1.61 21.03 -13.60
C ALA A 117 -1.91 22.14 -14.58
N HIS A 118 -3.10 22.09 -15.23
CA HIS A 118 -3.58 23.11 -16.18
C HIS A 118 -2.54 23.41 -17.27
N ASP A 119 -2.03 22.34 -17.89
CA ASP A 119 -1.04 22.36 -18.98
C ASP A 119 0.24 23.16 -18.65
N ALA A 120 0.59 23.23 -17.40
CA ALA A 120 1.81 23.88 -16.92
C ALA A 120 2.52 23.06 -15.85
N LEU A 121 3.85 23.12 -15.86
CA LEU A 121 4.65 22.65 -14.75
C LEU A 121 4.84 23.78 -13.76
N TRP A 122 4.51 23.50 -12.51
CA TRP A 122 4.70 24.39 -11.37
C TRP A 122 5.86 23.90 -10.52
N ILE A 123 6.74 24.80 -10.14
CA ILE A 123 7.93 24.51 -9.32
C ILE A 123 7.95 25.48 -8.15
N ALA A 124 7.91 24.96 -6.92
CA ALA A 124 8.17 25.72 -5.72
C ALA A 124 9.64 25.58 -5.32
N THR A 125 10.28 26.69 -5.03
CA THR A 125 11.59 26.77 -4.36
C THR A 125 11.39 27.05 -2.86
N GLY A 126 12.41 27.51 -2.14
CA GLY A 126 12.22 27.89 -0.73
C GLY A 126 11.14 28.95 -0.52
N LYS A 127 11.13 30.00 -1.37
CA LYS A 127 10.23 31.17 -1.24
C LYS A 127 9.45 31.53 -2.49
N GLU A 128 9.80 30.98 -3.65
CA GLU A 128 9.24 31.39 -4.95
C GLU A 128 8.53 30.25 -5.63
N ILE A 129 7.50 30.59 -6.41
CA ILE A 129 6.75 29.65 -7.24
C ILE A 129 6.90 30.08 -8.70
N TYR A 130 7.38 29.16 -9.52
CA TYR A 130 7.56 29.33 -10.95
C TYR A 130 6.56 28.50 -11.72
N ARG A 131 6.13 29.03 -12.88
CA ARG A 131 5.22 28.36 -13.80
C ARG A 131 5.85 28.25 -15.18
N TYR A 132 5.99 27.03 -15.71
CA TYR A 132 6.42 26.71 -17.06
C TYR A 132 5.21 26.36 -17.91
N ARG A 133 4.79 27.22 -18.80
CA ARG A 133 3.79 26.93 -19.84
C ARG A 133 4.43 26.34 -21.09
N ASN A 134 5.67 26.70 -21.36
CA ASN A 134 6.53 26.13 -22.39
C ASN A 134 7.88 25.75 -21.76
N LEU A 135 8.27 24.49 -21.95
CA LEU A 135 9.49 23.94 -21.32
C LEU A 135 10.79 24.39 -22.00
N ASP A 136 10.71 25.02 -23.17
CA ASP A 136 11.85 25.55 -23.92
C ASP A 136 12.03 27.06 -23.72
N GLN A 137 11.20 27.67 -22.88
CA GLN A 137 11.25 29.09 -22.52
C GLN A 137 11.54 29.27 -21.03
N ALA A 138 11.98 30.47 -20.65
CA ALA A 138 12.16 30.82 -19.26
C ALA A 138 10.80 30.74 -18.52
N PRO A 139 10.78 30.24 -17.26
CA PRO A 139 9.57 30.19 -16.48
C PRO A 139 9.08 31.57 -16.09
N GLU A 140 7.79 31.69 -15.92
CA GLU A 140 7.15 32.84 -15.29
C GLU A 140 7.32 32.74 -13.77
N LEU A 141 7.78 33.84 -13.11
CA LEU A 141 7.68 33.97 -11.67
C LEU A 141 6.21 34.23 -11.34
N PHE A 142 5.54 33.25 -10.76
CA PHE A 142 4.12 33.37 -10.41
C PHE A 142 3.92 34.04 -9.07
N PHE A 143 4.71 33.65 -8.04
CA PHE A 143 4.57 34.15 -6.69
C PHE A 143 5.92 34.18 -5.96
N SER A 144 6.11 35.15 -5.08
CA SER A 144 7.23 35.20 -4.14
C SER A 144 6.75 35.66 -2.78
N PHE A 145 7.17 34.96 -1.72
CA PHE A 145 6.93 35.44 -0.34
C PHE A 145 7.69 36.72 -0.09
N PRO A 146 7.07 37.65 0.64
CA PRO A 146 7.74 38.90 1.03
C PRO A 146 9.04 38.65 1.82
N SER A 147 9.97 39.58 1.72
CA SER A 147 11.29 39.46 2.36
C SER A 147 11.24 39.45 3.90
N ASP A 148 10.21 40.06 4.48
CA ASP A 148 9.94 40.07 5.92
C ASP A 148 9.40 38.72 6.46
N GLU A 149 9.00 37.82 5.60
CA GLU A 149 8.66 36.43 5.96
C GLU A 149 9.89 35.51 5.82
N GLU A 150 10.98 35.80 6.54
CA GLU A 150 12.25 35.06 6.42
C GLU A 150 12.15 33.57 6.78
N ASP A 151 11.25 33.20 7.71
CA ASP A 151 11.09 31.84 8.22
C ASP A 151 10.16 30.96 7.39
N VAL A 152 9.61 31.45 6.27
CA VAL A 152 8.72 30.67 5.41
C VAL A 152 9.55 29.85 4.41
N LEU A 153 9.58 28.56 4.61
CA LEU A 153 10.19 27.60 3.68
C LEU A 153 9.13 26.64 3.17
N MET A 154 8.83 26.69 1.88
CA MET A 154 7.91 25.75 1.24
C MET A 154 8.53 24.35 1.24
N ASN A 155 7.69 23.32 1.36
CA ASN A 155 8.10 21.92 1.29
C ASN A 155 7.10 21.03 0.51
N SER A 156 5.94 21.56 0.18
CA SER A 156 4.95 20.89 -0.66
C SER A 156 4.20 21.90 -1.52
N LEU A 157 3.76 21.45 -2.70
CA LEU A 157 3.06 22.26 -3.69
C LEU A 157 1.93 21.42 -4.31
N MET A 158 0.76 22.02 -4.40
CA MET A 158 -0.40 21.47 -5.10
C MET A 158 -1.11 22.62 -5.84
N VAL A 159 -1.59 22.35 -7.04
CA VAL A 159 -2.48 23.25 -7.79
C VAL A 159 -3.82 22.57 -7.93
N ARG A 160 -4.86 23.21 -7.41
CA ARG A 160 -6.24 22.70 -7.37
C ARG A 160 -6.91 22.75 -8.75
N GLN A 161 -8.02 22.02 -8.89
CA GLN A 161 -8.85 22.09 -10.10
C GLN A 161 -9.36 23.52 -10.38
N ASN A 162 -9.66 24.31 -9.36
CA ASN A 162 -10.05 25.71 -9.49
C ASN A 162 -8.85 26.68 -9.68
N GLN A 163 -7.65 26.13 -9.95
CA GLN A 163 -6.39 26.85 -10.15
C GLN A 163 -5.83 27.58 -8.93
N THR A 164 -6.40 27.40 -7.74
CA THR A 164 -5.77 27.87 -6.50
C THR A 164 -4.48 27.10 -6.26
N VAL A 165 -3.39 27.81 -6.03
CA VAL A 165 -2.11 27.21 -5.65
C VAL A 165 -2.08 27.07 -4.14
N VAL A 166 -1.82 25.84 -3.66
CA VAL A 166 -1.73 25.53 -2.23
C VAL A 166 -0.32 25.09 -1.91
N VAL A 167 0.32 25.76 -0.97
CA VAL A 167 1.67 25.43 -0.53
C VAL A 167 1.69 25.08 0.95
N GLY A 168 2.38 24.02 1.27
CA GLY A 168 2.72 23.64 2.64
C GLY A 168 4.14 24.10 2.98
N THR A 169 4.35 24.41 4.22
CA THR A 169 5.64 24.90 4.72
C THR A 169 6.20 24.00 5.81
N SER A 170 7.49 24.16 6.08
CA SER A 170 8.20 23.38 7.10
C SER A 170 7.84 23.77 8.54
N SER A 171 7.19 24.94 8.76
CA SER A 171 6.90 25.47 10.10
C SER A 171 5.64 26.31 10.21
N LYS A 172 5.28 27.04 9.15
CA LYS A 172 4.21 28.09 9.18
C LYS A 172 2.86 27.60 8.65
N GLY A 173 2.73 26.30 8.36
CA GLY A 173 1.48 25.69 7.90
C GLY A 173 1.23 25.84 6.41
N VAL A 174 0.01 26.20 6.03
CA VAL A 174 -0.46 26.20 4.64
C VAL A 174 -0.90 27.59 4.20
N TYR A 175 -0.58 27.91 2.94
CA TYR A 175 -1.03 29.12 2.25
C TYR A 175 -1.80 28.75 0.99
N CYS A 176 -2.93 29.42 0.77
CA CYS A 176 -3.67 29.37 -0.49
C CYS A 176 -3.45 30.65 -1.25
N ILE A 177 -3.08 30.54 -2.52
CA ILE A 177 -2.71 31.64 -3.40
C ILE A 177 -3.64 31.60 -4.62
N ASP A 178 -4.29 32.70 -4.95
CA ASP A 178 -5.18 32.78 -6.11
C ASP A 178 -4.41 32.97 -7.44
N GLN A 179 -5.15 33.02 -8.55
CA GLN A 179 -4.60 33.20 -9.89
C GLN A 179 -3.92 34.58 -10.10
N SER A 180 -4.25 35.54 -9.27
CA SER A 180 -3.65 36.89 -9.27
C SER A 180 -2.42 36.98 -8.35
N ALA A 181 -1.93 35.84 -7.87
CA ALA A 181 -0.79 35.72 -6.97
C ALA A 181 -1.00 36.41 -5.59
N HIS A 182 -2.25 36.47 -5.11
CA HIS A 182 -2.54 36.95 -3.77
C HIS A 182 -2.78 35.79 -2.80
N ILE A 183 -2.27 35.94 -1.57
CA ILE A 183 -2.57 35.00 -0.49
C ILE A 183 -4.02 35.23 -0.05
N THR A 184 -4.89 34.28 -0.35
CA THR A 184 -6.31 34.30 0.01
C THR A 184 -6.60 33.67 1.37
N ARG A 185 -5.72 32.75 1.80
CA ARG A 185 -5.85 32.09 3.09
C ARG A 185 -4.48 31.67 3.64
N ARG A 186 -4.34 31.83 4.96
CA ARG A 186 -3.19 31.37 5.74
C ARG A 186 -3.70 30.52 6.90
N MET A 187 -3.11 29.34 7.12
CA MET A 187 -3.48 28.43 8.21
C MET A 187 -2.23 27.94 8.94
N ASP A 188 -2.07 28.36 10.20
CA ASP A 188 -0.99 27.85 11.05
C ASP A 188 -1.33 26.45 11.55
N VAL A 189 -0.91 25.45 10.80
CA VAL A 189 -1.05 24.03 11.12
C VAL A 189 0.30 23.37 11.43
N GLY A 190 1.35 24.17 11.59
CA GLY A 190 2.72 23.70 11.82
C GLY A 190 3.35 23.09 10.57
N ALA A 191 4.30 22.18 10.76
CA ALA A 191 5.01 21.54 9.67
C ALA A 191 4.10 20.62 8.85
N VAL A 192 4.03 20.86 7.55
CA VAL A 192 3.23 20.09 6.59
C VAL A 192 4.09 19.00 5.97
N ASN A 193 3.59 17.77 5.90
CA ASN A 193 4.24 16.66 5.21
C ASN A 193 3.71 16.48 3.78
N SER A 194 2.40 16.54 3.59
CA SER A 194 1.77 16.48 2.27
C SER A 194 0.41 17.17 2.24
N ILE A 195 -0.02 17.54 1.04
CA ILE A 195 -1.33 18.13 0.78
C ILE A 195 -1.97 17.35 -0.37
N THR A 196 -3.25 17.01 -0.22
CA THR A 196 -4.02 16.28 -1.22
C THR A 196 -5.41 16.89 -1.34
N GLU A 197 -5.91 17.07 -2.56
CA GLU A 197 -7.32 17.42 -2.83
C GLU A 197 -8.11 16.13 -3.06
N ASP A 198 -9.24 15.99 -2.39
CA ASP A 198 -10.15 14.88 -2.64
C ASP A 198 -11.09 15.17 -3.81
N ARG A 199 -11.87 14.16 -4.23
CA ARG A 199 -12.81 14.29 -5.36
C ARG A 199 -13.93 15.30 -5.13
N ASN A 200 -14.18 15.65 -3.85
CA ASN A 200 -15.20 16.63 -3.46
C ASN A 200 -14.61 18.03 -3.29
N GLY A 201 -13.33 18.24 -3.68
CA GLY A 201 -12.65 19.51 -3.57
C GLY A 201 -12.17 19.87 -2.15
N SER A 202 -12.31 18.98 -1.16
CA SER A 202 -11.73 19.24 0.17
C SER A 202 -10.22 19.03 0.14
N ILE A 203 -9.50 19.90 0.86
CA ILE A 203 -8.05 19.83 1.02
C ILE A 203 -7.72 19.04 2.28
N TRP A 204 -6.92 18.00 2.14
CA TRP A 204 -6.40 17.21 3.23
C TRP A 204 -4.94 17.58 3.47
N ILE A 205 -4.62 17.98 4.70
CA ILE A 205 -3.30 18.45 5.11
C ILE A 205 -2.74 17.46 6.12
N ALA A 206 -1.75 16.70 5.70
CA ALA A 206 -1.00 15.80 6.56
C ALA A 206 0.11 16.59 7.28
N THR A 207 0.13 16.57 8.61
CA THR A 207 1.09 17.34 9.40
C THR A 207 2.07 16.44 10.16
N ARG A 208 3.24 17.00 10.49
CA ARG A 208 4.27 16.25 11.23
C ARG A 208 3.85 15.93 12.67
N ASN A 209 3.16 16.85 13.35
CA ASN A 209 2.90 16.71 14.79
C ASN A 209 1.47 17.10 15.20
N ARG A 210 0.67 17.62 14.29
CA ARG A 210 -0.67 18.13 14.61
C ARG A 210 -1.80 17.24 14.06
N GLY A 211 -1.48 16.06 13.53
CA GLY A 211 -2.46 15.12 12.98
C GLY A 211 -2.86 15.42 11.55
N LEU A 212 -4.09 15.09 11.20
CA LEU A 212 -4.69 15.28 9.89
C LEU A 212 -5.72 16.42 9.94
N ILE A 213 -5.71 17.26 8.93
CA ILE A 213 -6.61 18.40 8.85
C ILE A 213 -7.35 18.35 7.52
N ARG A 214 -8.66 18.56 7.56
CA ARG A 214 -9.51 18.74 6.39
C ARG A 214 -9.99 20.17 6.33
N LEU A 215 -9.87 20.77 5.17
CA LEU A 215 -10.46 22.06 4.81
C LEU A 215 -11.46 21.83 3.68
N ASP A 216 -12.73 22.01 3.96
CA ASP A 216 -13.81 21.87 3.00
C ASP A 216 -13.88 23.09 2.06
N GLU A 217 -14.58 22.97 0.92
CA GLU A 217 -14.74 24.07 -0.03
C GLU A 217 -15.47 25.29 0.58
N ASP A 218 -16.42 25.07 1.48
CA ASP A 218 -17.13 26.10 2.23
C ASP A 218 -16.24 26.80 3.28
N GLY A 219 -15.01 26.33 3.43
CA GLY A 219 -14.03 26.87 4.37
C GLY A 219 -14.10 26.28 5.77
N LYS A 220 -14.93 25.28 6.01
CA LYS A 220 -15.00 24.55 7.27
C LYS A 220 -13.70 23.80 7.51
N PHE A 221 -13.25 23.85 8.74
CA PHE A 221 -12.00 23.27 9.18
C PHE A 221 -12.27 22.14 10.18
N THR A 222 -11.80 20.92 9.85
CA THR A 222 -11.91 19.76 10.73
C THR A 222 -10.51 19.25 11.08
N HIS A 223 -10.25 19.00 12.36
CA HIS A 223 -8.95 18.60 12.86
C HIS A 223 -9.04 17.21 13.53
N PHE A 224 -8.39 16.23 12.94
CA PHE A 224 -8.29 14.87 13.46
C PHE A 224 -6.95 14.70 14.20
N LYS A 225 -7.03 14.42 15.50
CA LYS A 225 -5.87 14.21 16.37
C LYS A 225 -5.90 12.84 16.99
N HIS A 226 -4.70 12.27 17.18
CA HIS A 226 -4.55 11.08 18.01
C HIS A 226 -4.89 11.40 19.46
N ASN A 227 -5.73 10.56 20.05
CA ASN A 227 -6.04 10.60 21.47
C ASN A 227 -5.93 9.17 22.03
N LYS A 228 -5.07 8.97 23.03
CA LYS A 228 -4.82 7.66 23.63
C LYS A 228 -6.02 7.09 24.41
N VAL A 229 -6.94 7.95 24.80
CA VAL A 229 -8.11 7.55 25.66
C VAL A 229 -9.39 7.48 24.83
N ALA A 230 -9.49 8.32 23.80
CA ALA A 230 -10.67 8.34 22.93
C ALA A 230 -10.53 7.28 21.83
N GLU A 231 -11.57 6.51 21.68
CA GLU A 231 -11.75 5.58 20.57
C GLU A 231 -12.11 6.34 19.29
N ASN A 232 -11.93 5.72 18.13
CA ASN A 232 -12.21 6.29 16.81
C ASN A 232 -11.42 7.58 16.51
N THR A 233 -10.10 7.53 16.68
CA THR A 233 -9.18 8.62 16.36
C THR A 233 -8.08 8.17 15.42
N ILE A 234 -7.34 9.13 14.84
CA ILE A 234 -6.13 8.76 14.07
C ILE A 234 -5.12 8.06 14.99
N ASN A 235 -4.40 7.08 14.43
CA ASN A 235 -3.45 6.25 15.19
C ASN A 235 -2.15 6.98 15.57
N HIS A 236 -1.82 8.10 14.89
CA HIS A 236 -0.64 8.90 15.21
C HIS A 236 -0.74 10.33 14.69
N ASN A 237 -0.22 11.34 15.44
CA ASN A 237 -0.23 12.75 15.02
C ASN A 237 0.80 13.10 13.94
N ASN A 238 1.78 12.24 13.65
CA ASN A 238 2.65 12.38 12.49
C ASN A 238 2.00 11.67 11.30
N VAL A 239 1.15 12.39 10.58
CA VAL A 239 0.57 11.94 9.33
C VAL A 239 1.53 12.31 8.21
N ARG A 240 1.88 11.35 7.35
CA ARG A 240 2.90 11.55 6.31
C ARG A 240 2.30 11.72 4.93
N HIS A 241 1.29 10.93 4.63
CA HIS A 241 0.64 10.96 3.32
C HIS A 241 -0.83 10.56 3.43
N VAL A 242 -1.64 11.07 2.51
CA VAL A 242 -3.06 10.74 2.40
C VAL A 242 -3.38 10.49 0.94
N THR A 243 -4.17 9.46 0.64
CA THR A 243 -4.67 9.18 -0.71
C THR A 243 -6.11 8.68 -0.67
N GLN A 244 -6.94 9.17 -1.57
CA GLN A 244 -8.33 8.75 -1.67
C GLN A 244 -8.45 7.53 -2.58
N ALA A 245 -9.14 6.49 -2.12
CA ALA A 245 -9.42 5.30 -2.91
C ALA A 245 -10.69 5.49 -3.76
N ASN A 246 -11.76 5.92 -3.11
CA ASN A 246 -13.07 6.14 -3.72
C ASN A 246 -13.82 7.22 -2.93
N ASP A 247 -15.08 7.48 -3.25
CA ASP A 247 -15.87 8.57 -2.64
C ASP A 247 -16.09 8.41 -1.14
N SER A 248 -15.93 7.20 -0.61
CA SER A 248 -16.14 6.89 0.81
C SER A 248 -14.85 6.62 1.60
N LEU A 249 -13.73 6.35 0.96
CA LEU A 249 -12.56 5.79 1.63
C LEU A 249 -11.30 6.61 1.38
N LEU A 250 -10.70 7.07 2.47
CA LEU A 250 -9.42 7.76 2.52
C LEU A 250 -8.39 6.89 3.22
N TYR A 251 -7.27 6.60 2.57
CA TYR A 251 -6.11 5.96 3.18
C TYR A 251 -5.20 7.00 3.82
N ILE A 252 -4.74 6.71 5.03
CA ILE A 252 -3.93 7.60 5.86
C ILE A 252 -2.66 6.87 6.25
N GLY A 253 -1.52 7.31 5.71
CA GLY A 253 -0.19 6.82 6.08
C GLY A 253 0.39 7.65 7.21
N THR A 254 0.70 7.00 8.33
CA THR A 254 1.25 7.66 9.51
C THR A 254 2.62 7.09 9.89
N TYR A 255 3.23 7.65 10.91
CA TYR A 255 4.41 7.07 11.54
C TYR A 255 4.11 5.70 12.19
N ALA A 256 2.87 5.46 12.61
CA ALA A 256 2.44 4.23 13.26
C ALA A 256 1.86 3.17 12.29
N GLY A 257 1.76 3.48 11.00
CA GLY A 257 1.26 2.56 9.98
C GLY A 257 0.10 3.08 9.15
N LEU A 258 -0.62 2.15 8.55
CA LEU A 258 -1.77 2.42 7.69
C LEU A 258 -3.05 2.48 8.51
N GLN A 259 -3.87 3.47 8.20
CA GLN A 259 -5.24 3.61 8.70
C GLN A 259 -6.14 4.06 7.56
N THR A 260 -7.43 3.81 7.65
CA THR A 260 -8.43 4.41 6.77
C THR A 260 -9.42 5.25 7.55
N LEU A 261 -9.99 6.22 6.85
CA LEU A 261 -11.16 6.99 7.29
C LEU A 261 -12.28 6.78 6.30
N ASN A 262 -13.43 6.32 6.79
CA ASN A 262 -14.67 6.34 6.03
C ASN A 262 -15.23 7.77 6.05
N LEU A 263 -15.33 8.39 4.87
CA LEU A 263 -15.74 9.80 4.74
C LEU A 263 -17.22 10.04 5.03
N PHE A 264 -18.05 9.00 4.98
CA PHE A 264 -19.50 9.08 5.27
C PHE A 264 -19.81 8.84 6.74
N THR A 265 -19.17 7.83 7.36
CA THR A 265 -19.44 7.47 8.77
C THR A 265 -18.52 8.19 9.74
N GLY A 266 -17.36 8.66 9.30
CA GLY A 266 -16.33 9.22 10.16
C GLY A 266 -15.55 8.16 10.96
N GLU A 267 -15.70 6.88 10.61
CA GLU A 267 -15.04 5.78 11.30
C GLU A 267 -13.61 5.59 10.81
N PHE A 268 -12.69 5.41 11.76
CA PHE A 268 -11.32 5.00 11.50
C PHE A 268 -11.18 3.48 11.60
N THR A 269 -10.41 2.89 10.66
CA THR A 269 -10.04 1.48 10.70
C THR A 269 -8.53 1.38 10.70
N ASP A 270 -7.96 0.74 11.72
CA ASP A 270 -6.55 0.42 11.80
C ASP A 270 -6.27 -0.87 11.03
N TYR A 271 -5.15 -0.91 10.33
CA TYR A 271 -4.69 -2.11 9.63
C TYR A 271 -3.53 -2.71 10.38
N GLU A 272 -3.71 -3.96 10.82
CA GLU A 272 -2.64 -4.76 11.38
C GLU A 272 -1.98 -5.57 10.27
N TYR A 273 -0.66 -5.58 10.32
CA TYR A 273 0.17 -6.41 9.44
C TYR A 273 0.34 -7.77 10.11
N ASP A 274 0.32 -8.85 9.33
CA ASP A 274 0.69 -10.18 9.84
C ASP A 274 2.15 -10.15 10.32
N LEU A 275 2.33 -10.09 11.65
CA LEU A 275 3.59 -9.80 12.35
C LEU A 275 4.57 -10.99 12.40
N ASN A 276 4.50 -11.93 11.46
CA ASN A 276 5.57 -12.93 11.31
C ASN A 276 6.88 -12.34 10.76
N VAL A 277 6.96 -11.03 10.60
CA VAL A 277 8.18 -10.28 10.27
C VAL A 277 8.56 -9.48 11.50
N GLU A 278 9.71 -9.78 12.10
CA GLU A 278 10.33 -8.97 13.16
C GLU A 278 10.48 -7.54 12.67
N ALA A 279 9.55 -6.65 13.00
CA ALA A 279 9.75 -5.27 12.61
C ALA A 279 8.84 -4.26 13.28
N ALA A 280 9.37 -3.60 14.27
CA ALA A 280 8.90 -2.30 14.72
C ALA A 280 8.98 -1.22 13.61
N ASP A 281 9.83 -1.40 12.58
CA ASP A 281 10.12 -0.40 11.54
C ASP A 281 9.27 -0.49 10.27
N ILE A 282 8.46 -1.54 10.09
CA ILE A 282 7.55 -1.71 8.95
C ILE A 282 6.46 -0.63 8.92
N ARG A 283 6.18 -0.02 10.05
CA ARG A 283 5.03 0.85 10.27
C ARG A 283 5.15 2.24 9.63
N SER A 284 6.37 2.71 9.35
CA SER A 284 6.58 4.08 8.86
C SER A 284 6.31 4.20 7.35
N ILE A 285 5.10 4.58 6.98
CA ILE A 285 4.72 4.86 5.59
C ILE A 285 5.16 6.27 5.24
N ILE A 286 5.96 6.42 4.18
CA ILE A 286 6.45 7.73 3.71
C ILE A 286 5.59 8.25 2.57
N SER A 287 5.23 7.38 1.65
CA SER A 287 4.48 7.71 0.44
C SER A 287 3.40 6.67 0.16
N MET A 288 2.35 7.07 -0.52
CA MET A 288 1.27 6.17 -0.92
C MET A 288 0.78 6.54 -2.32
N HIS A 289 0.28 5.55 -3.03
CA HIS A 289 -0.42 5.73 -4.29
C HIS A 289 -1.53 4.69 -4.42
N TYR A 290 -2.72 5.12 -4.78
CA TYR A 290 -3.82 4.23 -5.11
C TYR A 290 -3.99 4.24 -6.63
N ASP A 291 -3.68 3.12 -7.28
CA ASP A 291 -3.64 3.05 -8.73
C ASP A 291 -5.01 2.77 -9.37
N ALA A 292 -5.06 2.90 -10.70
CA ALA A 292 -6.29 2.68 -11.47
C ALA A 292 -6.80 1.22 -11.42
N SER A 293 -5.97 0.26 -11.01
CA SER A 293 -6.34 -1.15 -10.84
C SER A 293 -6.92 -1.47 -9.46
N GLY A 294 -6.99 -0.47 -8.57
CA GLY A 294 -7.42 -0.65 -7.18
C GLY A 294 -6.34 -1.19 -6.25
N THR A 295 -5.07 -1.07 -6.64
CA THR A 295 -3.94 -1.45 -5.79
C THR A 295 -3.45 -0.25 -4.99
N LEU A 296 -3.37 -0.41 -3.68
CA LEU A 296 -2.71 0.52 -2.78
C LEU A 296 -1.21 0.18 -2.71
N TRP A 297 -0.36 1.12 -3.10
CA TRP A 297 1.08 1.06 -3.00
C TRP A 297 1.56 1.89 -1.83
N LEU A 298 2.38 1.31 -0.97
CA LEU A 298 2.95 1.94 0.22
C LEU A 298 4.46 1.96 0.10
N GLY A 299 5.05 3.13 0.11
CA GLY A 299 6.48 3.34 0.20
C GLY A 299 6.92 3.46 1.65
N THR A 300 7.90 2.66 2.03
CA THR A 300 8.41 2.62 3.40
C THR A 300 9.80 3.23 3.50
N PHE A 301 10.25 3.47 4.74
CA PHE A 301 11.58 4.04 4.97
C PHE A 301 12.70 3.01 4.83
N TYR A 302 12.48 1.73 5.20
CA TYR A 302 13.53 0.70 5.24
C TYR A 302 13.16 -0.62 4.55
N GLN A 303 11.94 -0.79 4.04
CA GLN A 303 11.46 -2.10 3.59
C GLN A 303 10.94 -2.12 2.15
N GLY A 304 11.33 -1.15 1.35
CA GLY A 304 10.90 -1.09 -0.05
C GLY A 304 9.42 -0.77 -0.18
N ILE A 305 8.75 -1.53 -1.02
CA ILE A 305 7.35 -1.33 -1.38
C ILE A 305 6.50 -2.42 -0.74
N GLN A 306 5.45 -1.99 -0.09
CA GLN A 306 4.32 -2.85 0.28
C GLN A 306 3.16 -2.54 -0.66
N TYR A 307 2.37 -3.53 -1.01
CA TYR A 307 1.17 -3.29 -1.82
C TYR A 307 0.04 -4.21 -1.42
N TYR A 308 -1.16 -3.68 -1.55
CA TYR A 308 -2.40 -4.33 -1.22
C TYR A 308 -3.43 -4.06 -2.31
N ASN A 309 -4.11 -5.09 -2.78
CA ASN A 309 -5.20 -4.95 -3.73
C ASN A 309 -6.46 -5.57 -3.15
N VAL A 310 -7.50 -4.76 -2.99
CA VAL A 310 -8.78 -5.17 -2.39
C VAL A 310 -9.43 -6.33 -3.15
N ALA A 311 -9.28 -6.36 -4.47
CA ALA A 311 -9.80 -7.47 -5.29
C ALA A 311 -9.13 -8.81 -4.99
N ASN A 312 -7.88 -8.78 -4.50
CA ASN A 312 -7.15 -9.98 -4.07
C ASN A 312 -7.50 -10.43 -2.64
N ASP A 313 -8.24 -9.65 -1.88
CA ASP A 313 -8.71 -9.99 -0.53
C ASP A 313 -9.76 -11.11 -0.54
N ALA A 314 -10.35 -11.39 -1.71
CA ALA A 314 -11.19 -12.58 -1.94
C ALA A 314 -10.39 -13.90 -1.85
N PHE A 315 -9.06 -13.84 -1.96
CA PHE A 315 -8.16 -14.98 -1.85
C PHE A 315 -7.36 -14.89 -0.56
N HIS A 316 -7.76 -15.66 0.45
CA HIS A 316 -6.97 -15.82 1.67
C HIS A 316 -5.81 -16.76 1.41
N PHE A 317 -4.58 -16.32 1.69
CA PHE A 317 -3.38 -17.16 1.60
C PHE A 317 -3.09 -17.82 2.94
N TYR A 318 -3.21 -19.13 2.98
CA TYR A 318 -2.82 -19.93 4.13
C TYR A 318 -1.44 -20.52 3.88
N ARG A 319 -0.47 -20.15 4.72
CA ARG A 319 0.89 -20.70 4.65
C ARG A 319 1.05 -21.84 5.65
N SER A 320 1.91 -22.80 5.33
CA SER A 320 2.34 -23.79 6.32
C SER A 320 3.28 -23.13 7.32
N SER A 321 3.17 -23.53 8.59
CA SER A 321 4.04 -23.08 9.66
C SER A 321 4.37 -24.24 10.59
N THR A 322 5.58 -24.26 11.11
CA THR A 322 6.00 -25.17 12.18
C THR A 322 5.58 -24.69 13.58
N ALA A 323 4.97 -23.48 13.67
CA ALA A 323 4.44 -22.97 14.93
C ALA A 323 3.30 -23.84 15.45
N VAL A 324 3.21 -23.98 16.76
CA VAL A 324 2.24 -24.86 17.41
C VAL A 324 0.83 -24.31 17.26
N GLY A 325 0.03 -24.93 16.36
CA GLY A 325 -1.43 -24.79 16.28
C GLY A 325 -1.94 -23.68 15.35
N GLY A 326 -2.92 -24.02 14.55
CA GLY A 326 -3.71 -23.10 13.74
C GLY A 326 -3.22 -22.89 12.30
N HIS A 327 -2.16 -23.56 11.86
CA HIS A 327 -1.60 -23.44 10.51
C HIS A 327 -1.64 -24.76 9.75
N LEU A 328 -1.52 -24.70 8.41
CA LEU A 328 -1.30 -25.87 7.57
C LEU A 328 0.06 -26.52 7.92
N ASN A 329 0.10 -27.86 7.91
CA ASN A 329 1.31 -28.62 8.25
C ASN A 329 2.21 -28.90 7.03
N SER A 330 1.77 -28.56 5.82
CA SER A 330 2.52 -28.81 4.59
C SER A 330 2.31 -27.72 3.56
N TYR A 331 3.29 -27.53 2.68
CA TYR A 331 3.23 -26.60 1.54
C TYR A 331 2.53 -27.18 0.31
N ILE A 332 2.44 -28.52 0.23
CA ILE A 332 1.87 -29.19 -0.95
C ILE A 332 0.51 -29.73 -0.56
N ILE A 333 -0.53 -29.13 -1.12
CA ILE A 333 -1.90 -29.57 -1.00
C ILE A 333 -2.29 -30.28 -2.31
N SER A 334 -2.65 -31.54 -2.19
CA SER A 334 -2.98 -32.42 -3.33
C SER A 334 -4.47 -32.51 -3.60
N SER A 335 -5.31 -32.37 -2.58
CA SER A 335 -6.77 -32.48 -2.72
C SER A 335 -7.49 -31.74 -1.60
N ILE A 336 -8.72 -31.29 -1.89
CA ILE A 336 -9.58 -30.56 -0.93
C ILE A 336 -10.98 -31.18 -1.02
N ALA A 337 -11.64 -31.36 0.14
CA ALA A 337 -13.02 -31.80 0.24
C ALA A 337 -13.75 -31.06 1.36
N GLU A 338 -15.04 -30.80 1.20
CA GLU A 338 -15.89 -30.22 2.25
C GLU A 338 -16.86 -31.26 2.78
N ASP A 339 -16.97 -31.41 4.11
CA ASP A 339 -17.91 -32.30 4.74
C ASP A 339 -19.26 -31.64 5.04
N ARG A 340 -20.26 -32.41 5.47
CA ARG A 340 -21.61 -31.89 5.80
C ARG A 340 -21.63 -30.90 6.97
N SER A 341 -20.59 -30.89 7.81
CA SER A 341 -20.44 -29.95 8.91
C SER A 341 -19.82 -28.61 8.48
N GLY A 342 -19.47 -28.49 7.19
CA GLY A 342 -18.80 -27.31 6.63
C GLY A 342 -17.31 -27.22 6.92
N ARG A 343 -16.68 -28.29 7.46
CA ARG A 343 -15.23 -28.38 7.62
C ARG A 343 -14.61 -28.63 6.25
N ILE A 344 -13.53 -27.91 5.95
CA ILE A 344 -12.78 -28.10 4.71
C ILE A 344 -11.55 -28.94 5.01
N TRP A 345 -11.47 -30.12 4.39
CA TRP A 345 -10.38 -31.08 4.54
C TRP A 345 -9.31 -30.85 3.48
N PHE A 346 -8.05 -30.88 3.90
CA PHE A 346 -6.88 -30.68 3.05
C PHE A 346 -5.99 -31.90 3.12
N ALA A 347 -5.82 -32.55 1.97
CA ALA A 347 -4.81 -33.59 1.78
C ALA A 347 -3.46 -32.97 1.52
N SER A 348 -2.43 -33.47 2.17
CA SER A 348 -1.08 -32.95 1.98
C SER A 348 -0.06 -34.03 1.72
N GLU A 349 0.98 -33.68 0.96
CA GLU A 349 2.13 -34.55 0.75
C GLU A 349 3.12 -34.37 1.92
N GLY A 350 3.22 -35.40 2.75
CA GLY A 350 4.17 -35.50 3.86
C GLY A 350 3.63 -35.21 5.26
N SER A 351 2.41 -34.60 5.39
CA SER A 351 1.82 -34.29 6.70
C SER A 351 0.42 -34.86 6.90
N GLY A 352 -0.04 -35.70 5.99
CA GLY A 352 -1.33 -36.36 6.11
C GLY A 352 -2.51 -35.44 5.85
N LEU A 353 -3.44 -35.38 6.77
CA LEU A 353 -4.71 -34.70 6.63
C LEU A 353 -4.86 -33.59 7.65
N ASN A 354 -5.30 -32.43 7.17
CA ASN A 354 -5.68 -31.27 7.99
C ASN A 354 -7.12 -30.88 7.67
N TYR A 355 -7.81 -30.23 8.60
CA TYR A 355 -9.05 -29.57 8.29
C TYR A 355 -9.01 -28.11 8.75
N TYR A 356 -9.77 -27.27 8.04
CA TYR A 356 -10.00 -25.87 8.35
C TYR A 356 -11.38 -25.71 8.96
N ASP A 357 -11.43 -25.09 10.12
CA ASP A 357 -12.65 -24.74 10.81
C ASP A 357 -13.03 -23.28 10.47
N LYS A 358 -14.15 -23.10 9.78
CA LYS A 358 -14.65 -21.80 9.33
C LYS A 358 -15.02 -20.87 10.49
N HIS A 359 -15.40 -21.40 11.66
CA HIS A 359 -15.79 -20.59 12.82
C HIS A 359 -14.58 -20.03 13.55
N THR A 360 -13.57 -20.87 13.79
CA THR A 360 -12.35 -20.45 14.49
C THR A 360 -11.30 -19.87 13.55
N LYS A 361 -11.50 -20.01 12.22
CA LYS A 361 -10.55 -19.62 11.16
C LYS A 361 -9.15 -20.25 11.35
N ARG A 362 -9.10 -21.48 11.83
CA ARG A 362 -7.85 -22.21 12.14
C ARG A 362 -7.80 -23.58 11.47
N PHE A 363 -6.55 -24.03 11.24
CA PHE A 363 -6.28 -25.39 10.78
C PHE A 363 -5.99 -26.31 11.96
N PHE A 364 -6.45 -27.53 11.84
CA PHE A 364 -6.20 -28.59 12.82
C PHE A 364 -5.77 -29.88 12.11
N PRO A 365 -4.75 -30.57 12.62
CA PRO A 365 -4.39 -31.90 12.12
C PRO A 365 -5.46 -32.92 12.51
N LEU A 366 -5.61 -33.96 11.70
CA LEU A 366 -6.56 -35.06 11.96
C LEU A 366 -6.44 -35.61 13.40
N LYS A 367 -5.24 -35.81 13.92
CA LYS A 367 -4.96 -36.32 15.25
C LYS A 367 -5.59 -35.48 16.39
N LYS A 368 -5.83 -34.19 16.16
CA LYS A 368 -6.44 -33.33 17.16
C LYS A 368 -7.96 -33.53 17.30
N VAL A 369 -8.58 -34.14 16.29
CA VAL A 369 -10.03 -34.39 16.28
C VAL A 369 -10.33 -35.82 16.64
N TYR A 370 -9.56 -36.75 16.10
CA TYR A 370 -9.72 -38.16 16.32
C TYR A 370 -8.43 -38.74 16.90
N SER A 371 -8.55 -39.60 17.90
CA SER A 371 -7.39 -40.20 18.58
C SER A 371 -6.58 -41.17 17.68
N GLN A 372 -6.97 -41.29 16.42
CA GLN A 372 -6.33 -42.18 15.43
C GLN A 372 -5.57 -41.36 14.39
N GLU A 373 -4.55 -41.97 13.80
CA GLU A 373 -3.77 -41.44 12.70
C GLU A 373 -4.00 -42.26 11.43
N LEU A 374 -3.79 -41.63 10.26
CA LEU A 374 -3.74 -42.34 8.99
C LEU A 374 -2.55 -43.32 8.98
N SER A 375 -2.69 -44.42 8.27
CA SER A 375 -1.58 -45.37 8.04
C SER A 375 -0.45 -44.77 7.19
N PHE A 376 -0.66 -43.62 6.57
CA PHE A 376 0.28 -42.95 5.67
C PHE A 376 0.24 -41.41 5.82
N LYS A 377 1.33 -40.74 5.39
CA LYS A 377 1.49 -39.29 5.43
C LYS A 377 1.42 -38.60 4.07
N ILE A 378 1.56 -39.35 2.97
CA ILE A 378 1.47 -38.83 1.61
C ILE A 378 0.06 -39.09 1.09
N VAL A 379 -0.79 -38.08 1.18
CA VAL A 379 -2.17 -38.15 0.71
C VAL A 379 -2.25 -37.49 -0.67
N LYS A 380 -2.90 -38.14 -1.63
CA LYS A 380 -3.05 -37.68 -3.01
C LYS A 380 -4.46 -37.22 -3.36
N SER A 381 -5.48 -37.90 -2.81
CA SER A 381 -6.86 -37.58 -3.14
C SER A 381 -7.79 -37.74 -1.95
N LEU A 382 -8.83 -36.93 -1.94
CA LEU A 382 -9.94 -37.01 -1.00
C LEU A 382 -11.25 -37.15 -1.77
N TYR A 383 -12.16 -37.95 -1.23
CA TYR A 383 -13.54 -38.00 -1.66
C TYR A 383 -14.44 -38.04 -0.44
N TYR A 384 -15.38 -37.13 -0.36
CA TYR A 384 -16.37 -37.10 0.71
C TYR A 384 -17.66 -37.75 0.26
N GLU A 385 -18.04 -38.83 0.95
CA GLU A 385 -19.30 -39.54 0.80
C GLU A 385 -20.29 -39.06 1.87
N ARG A 386 -21.36 -38.39 1.43
CA ARG A 386 -22.28 -37.70 2.32
C ARG A 386 -23.08 -38.67 3.22
N GLU A 387 -23.47 -39.82 2.68
CA GLU A 387 -24.15 -40.89 3.39
C GLU A 387 -23.45 -42.20 3.11
N PRO A 388 -22.82 -42.84 4.10
CA PRO A 388 -22.99 -42.67 5.57
C PRO A 388 -22.00 -41.74 6.29
N ASP A 389 -21.54 -40.62 5.71
CA ASP A 389 -20.62 -39.62 6.29
C ASP A 389 -19.17 -40.12 6.38
N TYR A 390 -18.66 -40.56 5.26
CA TYR A 390 -17.30 -41.04 5.13
C TYR A 390 -16.39 -40.07 4.36
N LEU A 391 -15.16 -39.93 4.85
CA LEU A 391 -14.08 -39.32 4.09
C LEU A 391 -13.11 -40.41 3.61
N TRP A 392 -13.03 -40.58 2.32
CA TRP A 392 -12.09 -41.48 1.66
C TRP A 392 -10.78 -40.76 1.41
N VAL A 393 -9.68 -41.36 1.80
CA VAL A 393 -8.35 -40.77 1.78
C VAL A 393 -7.41 -41.72 1.06
N ALA A 394 -6.98 -41.35 -0.15
CA ALA A 394 -6.11 -42.18 -0.96
C ALA A 394 -4.63 -41.72 -0.86
N SER A 395 -3.75 -42.69 -0.67
CA SER A 395 -2.29 -42.47 -0.67
C SER A 395 -1.68 -42.60 -2.06
N LEU A 396 -0.38 -42.32 -2.18
CA LEU A 396 0.36 -42.52 -3.41
C LEU A 396 0.67 -44.01 -3.64
N TYR A 397 1.02 -44.79 -2.56
CA TYR A 397 1.50 -46.16 -2.64
C TYR A 397 1.02 -47.09 -1.52
N GLN A 398 0.17 -46.62 -0.61
CA GLN A 398 -0.16 -47.33 0.63
C GLN A 398 -1.67 -47.62 0.78
N GLY A 399 -2.39 -47.69 -0.33
CA GLY A 399 -3.81 -47.97 -0.34
C GLY A 399 -4.69 -46.77 0.04
N ILE A 400 -5.85 -47.08 0.61
CA ILE A 400 -6.89 -46.11 0.93
C ILE A 400 -7.26 -46.23 2.41
N ASN A 401 -7.45 -45.08 3.09
CA ASN A 401 -8.14 -45.04 4.37
C ASN A 401 -9.58 -44.53 4.19
N ARG A 402 -10.52 -45.11 4.92
CA ARG A 402 -11.89 -44.63 5.04
C ARG A 402 -12.14 -44.17 6.47
N ILE A 403 -12.54 -42.90 6.62
CA ILE A 403 -12.78 -42.28 7.92
C ILE A 403 -14.28 -42.06 8.09
N ASN A 404 -14.87 -42.65 9.11
CA ASN A 404 -16.22 -42.29 9.52
C ASN A 404 -16.14 -40.95 10.31
N LEU A 405 -16.64 -39.86 9.74
CA LEU A 405 -16.54 -38.55 10.35
C LEU A 405 -17.43 -38.34 11.57
N SER A 406 -18.46 -39.19 11.74
CA SER A 406 -19.33 -39.18 12.90
C SER A 406 -18.73 -39.89 14.11
N THR A 407 -17.98 -40.96 13.91
CA THR A 407 -17.40 -41.77 14.99
C THR A 407 -15.90 -41.58 15.15
N GLY A 408 -15.22 -41.09 14.13
CA GLY A 408 -13.76 -40.99 14.05
C GLY A 408 -13.03 -42.30 13.76
N HIS A 409 -13.75 -43.35 13.46
CA HIS A 409 -13.14 -44.65 13.15
C HIS A 409 -12.45 -44.61 11.77
N ILE A 410 -11.21 -45.07 11.70
CA ILE A 410 -10.42 -45.15 10.50
C ILE A 410 -10.21 -46.62 10.12
N GLU A 411 -10.67 -46.97 8.93
CA GLU A 411 -10.46 -48.30 8.34
C GLU A 411 -9.42 -48.19 7.22
N SER A 412 -8.44 -49.07 7.23
CA SER A 412 -7.39 -49.13 6.21
C SER A 412 -7.72 -50.23 5.21
N ILE A 413 -7.76 -49.88 3.94
CA ILE A 413 -8.00 -50.80 2.81
C ILE A 413 -6.65 -50.93 2.08
N PRO A 414 -5.99 -52.10 2.17
CA PRO A 414 -4.66 -52.30 1.58
C PRO A 414 -4.72 -52.38 0.05
N GLU A 415 -3.58 -52.17 -0.60
CA GLU A 415 -3.42 -52.09 -2.05
C GLU A 415 -3.76 -53.43 -2.79
N ASN A 416 -3.70 -54.55 -2.10
CA ASN A 416 -3.79 -55.90 -2.70
C ASN A 416 -5.21 -56.51 -2.72
N ILE A 417 -6.24 -55.71 -2.97
CA ILE A 417 -7.63 -56.26 -3.14
C ILE A 417 -7.89 -56.72 -4.58
N TYR A 418 -7.01 -56.48 -5.53
CA TYR A 418 -7.14 -57.09 -6.86
C TYR A 418 -6.57 -58.48 -6.85
N THR A 419 -7.41 -59.45 -6.61
CA THR A 419 -7.16 -60.79 -7.10
C THR A 419 -7.42 -60.84 -8.61
N PRO A 420 -6.56 -61.49 -9.41
CA PRO A 420 -6.72 -61.55 -10.86
C PRO A 420 -7.89 -62.39 -11.33
N GLU A 421 -8.81 -62.77 -10.52
CA GLU A 421 -9.97 -63.57 -10.87
C GLU A 421 -11.27 -62.79 -10.70
N GLY A 422 -11.67 -62.06 -11.75
CA GLY A 422 -12.97 -61.43 -11.86
C GLY A 422 -12.95 -59.95 -11.97
#